data_62cbd84073ff510c6fdb60c032222202
#
_entry.id   62cbd84073ff510c6fdb60c032222202
#
_cell.length_a   1.000
_cell.length_b   1.000
_cell.length_c   1.000
_cell.angle_alpha   90.00
_cell.angle_beta   90.00
_cell.angle_gamma   90.00
#
_symmetry.space_group_name_H-M   'P 1'
#
loop_
_entity.id
_entity.type
_entity.pdbx_description
1 polymer ?
#
loop_
_entity_poly.entity_id
_entity_poly.type
_entity_poly.pdbx_seq_one_letter_code
_entity_poly.pdbx_strand_id
1 'polypeptide(L)'
;MNLSLVFLMKFKNAIERILHVKGNYNGGILEMAVVLDYNLPREQVQELLPQLLRTLKMHSEVFRNVRLNVVEWKADEEIISQVSPMSMAGLPSYYANYEQRIAKKDFLKLISYLKLFQARAKVILLLTDGSFEAGTPESVKAAMQPFLDKKLMQVVVGSELEVHYR
;
A
#
# COMPACT_ATOMS: atom_id res chain seq x y z
N MET A 1 -6.62 8.68 17.49
CA MET A 1 -7.98 8.14 17.33
C MET A 1 -7.90 6.77 16.71
N ASN A 2 -8.52 5.78 17.32
CA ASN A 2 -8.49 4.41 16.82
C ASN A 2 -9.40 4.23 15.62
N LEU A 3 -9.01 3.32 14.74
CA LEU A 3 -9.86 2.94 13.61
C LEU A 3 -11.05 2.10 14.09
N SER A 4 -12.19 2.23 13.41
CA SER A 4 -13.36 1.43 13.76
C SER A 4 -13.12 -0.04 13.42
N LEU A 5 -13.79 -0.93 14.15
CA LEU A 5 -13.75 -2.35 13.85
C LEU A 5 -14.28 -2.65 12.45
N VAL A 6 -15.34 -1.94 12.04
CA VAL A 6 -15.92 -2.11 10.70
C VAL A 6 -14.89 -1.77 9.62
N PHE A 7 -14.16 -0.68 9.78
CA PHE A 7 -13.12 -0.28 8.83
C PHE A 7 -12.03 -1.36 8.75
N LEU A 8 -11.55 -1.84 9.88
CA LEU A 8 -10.50 -2.87 9.92
C LEU A 8 -10.96 -4.17 9.28
N MET A 9 -12.24 -4.54 9.43
CA MET A 9 -12.79 -5.71 8.78
C MET A 9 -12.89 -5.54 7.26
N LYS A 10 -13.27 -4.35 6.80
CA LYS A 10 -13.30 -4.05 5.36
C LYS A 10 -11.89 -4.13 4.78
N PHE A 11 -10.91 -3.61 5.49
CA PHE A 11 -9.52 -3.67 5.09
C PHE A 11 -9.05 -5.12 4.99
N LYS A 12 -9.31 -5.92 6.01
CA LYS A 12 -8.99 -7.35 6.01
C LYS A 12 -9.61 -8.05 4.81
N ASN A 13 -10.91 -7.84 4.56
CA ASN A 13 -11.61 -8.49 3.46
C ASN A 13 -11.02 -8.10 2.10
N ALA A 14 -10.61 -6.86 1.94
CA ALA A 14 -9.99 -6.39 0.70
C ALA A 14 -8.64 -7.06 0.47
N ILE A 15 -7.83 -7.21 1.51
CA ILE A 15 -6.55 -7.93 1.41
C ILE A 15 -6.79 -9.39 1.07
N GLU A 16 -7.77 -10.03 1.70
CA GLU A 16 -8.10 -11.43 1.41
C GLU A 16 -8.48 -11.64 -0.06
N ARG A 17 -9.23 -10.71 -0.64
CA ARG A 17 -9.56 -10.78 -2.07
C ARG A 17 -8.33 -10.73 -2.95
N ILE A 18 -7.37 -9.88 -2.62
CA ILE A 18 -6.10 -9.79 -3.34
C ILE A 18 -5.36 -11.12 -3.29
N LEU A 19 -5.34 -11.76 -2.13
CA LEU A 19 -4.62 -13.03 -1.95
C LEU A 19 -5.21 -14.18 -2.74
N HIS A 20 -6.50 -14.12 -3.09
CA HIS A 20 -7.15 -15.20 -3.83
C HIS A 20 -7.09 -15.03 -5.35
N VAL A 21 -6.44 -13.99 -5.87
CA VAL A 21 -6.26 -13.79 -7.30
C VAL A 21 -4.90 -14.32 -7.73
N LYS A 22 -4.89 -15.44 -8.44
CA LYS A 22 -3.65 -16.13 -8.83
C LYS A 22 -2.73 -15.27 -9.69
N GLY A 23 -3.29 -14.38 -10.52
CA GLY A 23 -2.50 -13.49 -11.37
C GLY A 23 -1.64 -12.48 -10.62
N ASN A 24 -1.86 -12.33 -9.30
CA ASN A 24 -1.06 -11.43 -8.48
C ASN A 24 0.29 -12.02 -8.07
N TYR A 25 0.55 -13.28 -8.41
CA TYR A 25 1.75 -13.99 -7.97
C TYR A 25 2.71 -14.22 -9.13
N ASN A 26 3.99 -14.07 -8.84
CA ASN A 26 5.07 -14.43 -9.76
C ASN A 26 5.77 -15.68 -9.23
N GLY A 27 5.46 -16.84 -9.83
CA GLY A 27 6.05 -18.09 -9.38
C GLY A 27 5.74 -18.47 -7.92
N GLY A 28 4.53 -18.14 -7.47
CA GLY A 28 4.12 -18.35 -6.09
C GLY A 28 4.56 -17.27 -5.11
N ILE A 29 5.19 -16.21 -5.61
CA ILE A 29 5.66 -15.09 -4.78
C ILE A 29 4.74 -13.90 -4.98
N LEU A 30 4.20 -13.38 -3.89
CA LEU A 30 3.45 -12.12 -3.91
C LEU A 30 4.44 -10.97 -3.69
N GLU A 31 4.65 -10.16 -4.72
CA GLU A 31 5.42 -8.92 -4.59
C GLU A 31 4.44 -7.76 -4.45
N MET A 32 4.35 -7.21 -3.25
CA MET A 32 3.43 -6.14 -2.91
C MET A 32 4.22 -4.89 -2.53
N ALA A 33 3.89 -3.77 -3.17
CA ALA A 33 4.38 -2.47 -2.71
C ALA A 33 3.37 -1.90 -1.73
N VAL A 34 3.81 -1.58 -0.53
CA VAL A 34 2.99 -0.91 0.47
C VAL A 34 3.47 0.52 0.55
N VAL A 35 2.67 1.43 0.02
CA VAL A 35 2.97 2.86 0.06
C VAL A 35 2.32 3.44 1.31
N LEU A 36 3.13 3.98 2.19
CA LEU A 36 2.68 4.53 3.45
C LEU A 36 2.77 6.05 3.42
N ASP A 37 1.62 6.71 3.40
CA ASP A 37 1.52 8.16 3.48
C ASP A 37 1.81 8.60 4.92
N TYR A 38 2.89 9.34 5.10
CA TYR A 38 3.33 9.77 6.43
C TYR A 38 2.46 10.86 7.06
N ASN A 39 1.42 11.33 6.34
CA ASN A 39 0.38 12.16 6.97
C ASN A 39 -0.48 11.35 7.96
N LEU A 40 -0.49 10.02 7.84
CA LEU A 40 -1.28 9.19 8.75
C LEU A 40 -0.80 9.31 10.19
N PRO A 41 -1.72 9.45 11.15
CA PRO A 41 -1.35 9.39 12.56
C PRO A 41 -0.72 8.05 12.92
N ARG A 42 0.22 8.08 13.85
CA ARG A 42 0.92 6.89 14.30
C ARG A 42 -0.03 5.79 14.79
N GLU A 43 -1.06 6.17 15.54
CA GLU A 43 -2.02 5.23 16.10
C GLU A 43 -2.73 4.44 15.02
N GLN A 44 -3.04 5.08 13.90
CA GLN A 44 -3.73 4.42 12.78
C GLN A 44 -2.80 3.47 12.04
N VAL A 45 -1.56 3.88 11.82
CA VAL A 45 -0.55 3.00 11.20
C VAL A 45 -0.34 1.76 12.05
N GLN A 46 -0.34 1.91 13.37
CA GLN A 46 -0.15 0.79 14.30
C GLN A 46 -1.38 -0.09 14.44
N GLU A 47 -2.46 0.21 13.76
CA GLU A 47 -3.60 -0.69 13.60
C GLU A 47 -3.65 -1.28 12.20
N LEU A 48 -3.34 -0.49 11.17
CA LEU A 48 -3.38 -0.95 9.77
C LEU A 48 -2.31 -1.99 9.48
N LEU A 49 -1.06 -1.71 9.80
CA LEU A 49 0.03 -2.63 9.46
C LEU A 49 -0.02 -3.95 10.24
N PRO A 50 -0.37 -3.96 11.54
CA PRO A 50 -0.62 -5.24 12.22
C PRO A 50 -1.77 -6.02 11.60
N GLN A 51 -2.84 -5.35 11.15
CA GLN A 51 -3.95 -6.04 10.50
C GLN A 51 -3.51 -6.65 9.17
N LEU A 52 -2.70 -5.93 8.39
CA LEU A 52 -2.13 -6.47 7.17
C LEU A 52 -1.30 -7.71 7.47
N LEU A 53 -0.44 -7.64 8.47
CA LEU A 53 0.42 -8.75 8.86
C LEU A 53 -0.39 -9.97 9.29
N ARG A 54 -1.41 -9.78 10.13
CA ARG A 54 -2.28 -10.88 10.57
C ARG A 54 -2.98 -11.55 9.39
N THR A 55 -3.48 -10.75 8.46
CA THR A 55 -4.18 -11.28 7.29
C THR A 55 -3.24 -12.08 6.40
N LEU A 56 -2.03 -11.59 6.17
CA LEU A 56 -1.03 -12.32 5.39
C LEU A 56 -0.68 -13.65 6.06
N LYS A 57 -0.50 -13.65 7.37
CA LYS A 57 -0.18 -14.89 8.11
C LYS A 57 -1.31 -15.90 8.07
N MET A 58 -2.55 -15.43 8.13
CA MET A 58 -3.72 -16.31 8.09
C MET A 58 -3.85 -17.03 6.76
N HIS A 59 -3.30 -16.50 5.69
CA HIS A 59 -3.43 -17.05 4.34
C HIS A 59 -2.09 -17.51 3.77
N SER A 60 -1.14 -17.84 4.63
CA SER A 60 0.21 -18.24 4.20
C SER A 60 0.24 -19.49 3.35
N GLU A 61 -0.82 -20.32 3.35
CA GLU A 61 -0.90 -21.52 2.53
C GLU A 61 -1.24 -21.22 1.06
N VAL A 62 -1.76 -20.02 0.72
CA VAL A 62 -2.13 -19.71 -0.66
C VAL A 62 -0.98 -19.11 -1.46
N PHE A 63 0.13 -18.80 -0.82
CA PHE A 63 1.31 -18.29 -1.49
C PHE A 63 2.57 -18.87 -0.88
N ARG A 64 3.63 -18.95 -1.70
CA ARG A 64 4.90 -19.52 -1.26
C ARG A 64 5.73 -18.54 -0.47
N ASN A 65 5.66 -17.28 -0.82
CA ASN A 65 6.42 -16.23 -0.16
C ASN A 65 5.80 -14.87 -0.45
N VAL A 66 6.05 -13.92 0.45
CA VAL A 66 5.63 -12.52 0.29
C VAL A 66 6.85 -11.64 0.39
N ARG A 67 6.99 -10.73 -0.57
CA ARG A 67 7.99 -9.67 -0.52
C ARG A 67 7.26 -8.35 -0.39
N LEU A 68 7.49 -7.67 0.72
CA LEU A 68 6.87 -6.37 1.00
C LEU A 68 7.87 -5.27 0.66
N ASN A 69 7.55 -4.50 -0.34
CA ASN A 69 8.35 -3.33 -0.71
C ASN A 69 7.68 -2.12 -0.08
N VAL A 70 8.21 -1.65 1.04
CA VAL A 70 7.65 -0.50 1.75
C VAL A 70 8.17 0.78 1.11
N VAL A 71 7.25 1.64 0.71
CA VAL A 71 7.55 2.94 0.12
C VAL A 71 7.07 4.00 1.10
N GLU A 72 7.99 4.82 1.59
CA GLU A 72 7.69 5.90 2.51
C GLU A 72 7.38 7.16 1.71
N TRP A 73 6.13 7.57 1.73
CA TRP A 73 5.67 8.77 1.02
C TRP A 73 5.61 9.92 2.02
N LYS A 74 6.73 10.62 2.19
CA LYS A 74 6.87 11.68 3.16
C LYS A 74 6.57 13.06 2.60
N ALA A 75 6.98 13.29 1.37
CA ALA A 75 6.76 14.55 0.64
C ALA A 75 6.98 14.27 -0.84
N ASP A 76 6.69 15.26 -1.71
CA ASP A 76 6.88 15.11 -3.15
C ASP A 76 8.32 14.78 -3.54
N GLU A 77 9.28 15.32 -2.82
CA GLU A 77 10.71 15.12 -3.09
C GLU A 77 11.34 14.14 -2.11
N GLU A 78 10.51 13.49 -1.31
CA GLU A 78 10.99 12.55 -0.30
C GLU A 78 10.11 11.31 -0.31
N ILE A 79 10.23 10.55 -1.40
CA ILE A 79 9.60 9.23 -1.55
C ILE A 79 10.73 8.23 -1.49
N ILE A 80 10.72 7.35 -0.48
CA ILE A 80 11.84 6.47 -0.18
C ILE A 80 11.38 5.02 -0.18
N SER A 81 12.00 4.21 -1.04
CA SER A 81 11.81 2.75 -0.99
C SER A 81 12.86 2.12 -0.09
N GLN A 82 12.48 1.07 0.61
CA GLN A 82 13.44 0.27 1.35
C GLN A 82 14.44 -0.37 0.39
N VAL A 83 15.68 -0.52 0.82
CA VAL A 83 16.75 -1.09 -0.01
C VAL A 83 16.45 -2.53 -0.40
N SER A 84 15.89 -3.30 0.51
CA SER A 84 15.55 -4.70 0.29
C SER A 84 14.09 -4.94 0.60
N PRO A 85 13.43 -5.88 -0.10
CA PRO A 85 12.08 -6.27 0.28
C PRO A 85 12.04 -6.74 1.73
N MET A 86 10.98 -6.38 2.42
CA MET A 86 10.79 -6.73 3.81
C MET A 86 10.02 -8.05 3.90
N SER A 87 10.45 -8.94 4.80
CA SER A 87 9.67 -10.13 5.11
C SER A 87 8.55 -9.77 6.09
N MET A 88 7.60 -10.68 6.26
CA MET A 88 6.56 -10.50 7.27
C MET A 88 7.15 -10.30 8.67
N ALA A 89 8.26 -11.00 8.96
CA ALA A 89 8.90 -10.91 10.28
C ALA A 89 9.52 -9.52 10.55
N GLY A 90 9.89 -8.79 9.51
CA GLY A 90 10.49 -7.47 9.66
C GLY A 90 9.48 -6.34 9.84
N LEU A 91 8.21 -6.58 9.51
CA LEU A 91 7.20 -5.54 9.54
C LEU A 91 6.95 -4.94 10.92
N PRO A 92 6.89 -5.72 12.03
CA PRO A 92 6.69 -5.13 13.35
C PRO A 92 7.75 -4.12 13.75
N SER A 93 9.02 -4.37 13.47
CA SER A 93 10.09 -3.41 13.76
C SER A 93 9.89 -2.13 12.97
N TYR A 94 9.43 -2.25 11.72
CA TYR A 94 9.20 -1.09 10.88
C TYR A 94 8.13 -0.18 11.47
N TYR A 95 6.92 -0.72 11.73
CA TYR A 95 5.83 0.15 12.19
C TYR A 95 6.00 0.62 13.63
N ALA A 96 6.81 -0.07 14.42
CA ALA A 96 7.14 0.40 15.78
C ALA A 96 7.91 1.72 15.75
N ASN A 97 8.67 1.97 14.70
CA ASN A 97 9.49 3.17 14.54
C ASN A 97 8.84 4.25 13.68
N TYR A 98 7.60 4.04 13.27
CA TYR A 98 6.90 5.03 12.45
C TYR A 98 6.62 6.31 13.23
N GLU A 99 6.88 7.45 12.59
CA GLU A 99 6.52 8.77 13.13
C GLU A 99 5.83 9.58 12.04
N GLN A 100 4.70 10.19 12.40
CA GLN A 100 3.93 11.02 11.48
C GLN A 100 4.75 12.22 11.01
N ARG A 101 4.63 12.52 9.72
CA ARG A 101 5.22 13.74 9.13
C ARG A 101 4.26 14.30 8.11
N ILE A 102 3.63 15.43 8.46
CA ILE A 102 2.62 16.05 7.60
C ILE A 102 3.29 16.90 6.53
N ALA A 103 2.90 16.68 5.28
CA ALA A 103 3.39 17.45 4.13
C ALA A 103 2.35 17.45 3.03
N LYS A 104 2.39 18.45 2.17
CA LYS A 104 1.59 18.47 0.94
C LYS A 104 2.19 17.45 -0.03
N LYS A 105 1.32 16.73 -0.73
CA LYS A 105 1.74 15.68 -1.65
C LYS A 105 0.92 15.70 -2.92
N ASP A 106 1.56 15.29 -4.01
CA ASP A 106 0.97 15.20 -5.33
C ASP A 106 0.96 13.74 -5.78
N PHE A 107 -0.22 13.21 -6.04
CA PHE A 107 -0.39 11.82 -6.45
C PHE A 107 0.36 11.49 -7.74
N LEU A 108 0.43 12.42 -8.68
CA LEU A 108 1.13 12.18 -9.95
C LEU A 108 2.63 11.97 -9.74
N LYS A 109 3.22 12.65 -8.77
CA LYS A 109 4.63 12.44 -8.42
C LYS A 109 4.85 11.07 -7.81
N LEU A 110 3.93 10.61 -6.97
CA LEU A 110 3.97 9.26 -6.42
C LEU A 110 3.91 8.22 -7.55
N ILE A 111 2.98 8.37 -8.48
CA ILE A 111 2.81 7.43 -9.58
C ILE A 111 4.07 7.38 -10.44
N SER A 112 4.68 8.52 -10.74
CA SER A 112 5.95 8.58 -11.47
C SER A 112 7.06 7.80 -10.77
N TYR A 113 7.13 7.96 -9.45
CA TYR A 113 8.10 7.21 -8.65
C TYR A 113 7.84 5.71 -8.69
N LEU A 114 6.60 5.29 -8.50
CA LEU A 114 6.24 3.88 -8.49
C LEU A 114 6.53 3.22 -9.84
N LYS A 115 6.30 3.93 -10.93
CA LYS A 115 6.62 3.44 -12.26
C LYS A 115 8.09 3.09 -12.41
N LEU A 116 8.97 3.90 -11.82
CA LEU A 116 10.42 3.71 -11.92
C LEU A 116 10.95 2.66 -10.94
N PHE A 117 10.41 2.62 -9.73
CA PHE A 117 11.05 1.88 -8.64
C PHE A 117 10.24 0.66 -8.17
N GLN A 118 8.98 0.50 -8.60
CA GLN A 118 8.14 -0.61 -8.19
C GLN A 118 7.55 -1.36 -9.38
N ALA A 119 8.34 -1.49 -10.44
CA ALA A 119 7.87 -2.13 -11.68
C ALA A 119 7.50 -3.61 -11.50
N ARG A 120 8.14 -4.29 -10.54
CA ARG A 120 7.91 -5.72 -10.30
C ARG A 120 6.66 -6.01 -9.47
N ALA A 121 6.19 -5.05 -8.69
CA ALA A 121 5.02 -5.26 -7.84
C ALA A 121 3.76 -5.43 -8.69
N LYS A 122 3.00 -6.49 -8.44
CA LYS A 122 1.70 -6.71 -9.08
C LYS A 122 0.58 -6.05 -8.30
N VAL A 123 0.78 -5.86 -7.01
CA VAL A 123 -0.19 -5.23 -6.12
C VAL A 123 0.47 -4.05 -5.46
N ILE A 124 -0.19 -2.91 -5.51
CA ILE A 124 0.25 -1.70 -4.84
C ILE A 124 -0.84 -1.29 -3.85
N LEU A 125 -0.48 -1.25 -2.59
CA LEU A 125 -1.39 -0.88 -1.50
C LEU A 125 -0.99 0.51 -1.02
N LEU A 126 -1.85 1.50 -1.24
CA LEU A 126 -1.63 2.86 -0.77
C LEU A 126 -2.45 3.12 0.48
N LEU A 127 -1.77 3.34 1.59
CA LEU A 127 -2.39 3.70 2.86
C LEU A 127 -2.23 5.20 3.07
N THR A 128 -3.34 5.93 3.15
CA THR A 128 -3.32 7.40 3.14
C THR A 128 -4.48 7.98 3.93
N ASP A 129 -4.37 9.26 4.29
CA ASP A 129 -5.48 10.02 4.86
C ASP A 129 -6.31 10.73 3.77
N GLY A 130 -5.90 10.59 2.50
CA GLY A 130 -6.62 11.17 1.37
C GLY A 130 -6.36 12.66 1.14
N SER A 131 -5.45 13.27 1.86
CA SER A 131 -5.22 14.72 1.79
C SER A 131 -4.33 15.16 0.62
N PHE A 132 -3.83 14.22 -0.19
CA PHE A 132 -2.97 14.54 -1.34
C PHE A 132 -3.78 15.17 -2.49
N GLU A 133 -3.07 15.87 -3.38
CA GLU A 133 -3.67 16.40 -4.61
C GLU A 133 -3.62 15.32 -5.69
N ALA A 134 -4.75 15.07 -6.35
CA ALA A 134 -4.87 14.00 -7.33
C ALA A 134 -4.67 14.46 -8.78
N GLY A 135 -4.77 15.74 -9.06
CA GLY A 135 -4.75 16.26 -10.43
C GLY A 135 -6.10 16.09 -11.14
N THR A 136 -6.13 16.29 -12.45
CA THR A 136 -7.35 16.11 -13.22
C THR A 136 -7.59 14.63 -13.51
N PRO A 137 -8.86 14.23 -13.75
CA PRO A 137 -9.14 12.83 -14.14
C PRO A 137 -8.34 12.38 -15.36
N GLU A 138 -8.15 13.25 -16.34
CA GLU A 138 -7.41 12.93 -17.56
C GLU A 138 -5.92 12.70 -17.27
N SER A 139 -5.31 13.55 -16.44
CA SER A 139 -3.90 13.39 -16.09
C SER A 139 -3.64 12.14 -15.26
N VAL A 140 -4.56 11.82 -14.36
CA VAL A 140 -4.46 10.59 -13.56
C VAL A 140 -4.59 9.37 -14.46
N LYS A 141 -5.55 9.37 -15.39
CA LYS A 141 -5.74 8.26 -16.32
C LYS A 141 -4.49 8.03 -17.18
N ALA A 142 -3.90 9.11 -17.69
CA ALA A 142 -2.68 9.01 -18.50
C ALA A 142 -1.51 8.46 -17.66
N ALA A 143 -1.36 8.93 -16.44
CA ALA A 143 -0.30 8.48 -15.56
C ALA A 143 -0.45 7.01 -15.17
N MET A 144 -1.68 6.50 -15.10
CA MET A 144 -1.95 5.12 -14.70
C MET A 144 -1.80 4.12 -15.86
N GLN A 145 -1.65 4.58 -17.10
CA GLN A 145 -1.51 3.68 -18.25
C GLN A 145 -0.41 2.61 -18.09
N PRO A 146 0.79 2.94 -17.59
CA PRO A 146 1.82 1.91 -17.41
C PRO A 146 1.49 0.86 -16.35
N PHE A 147 0.41 1.03 -15.60
CA PHE A 147 0.01 0.12 -14.53
C PHE A 147 -1.16 -0.78 -14.94
N LEU A 148 -1.33 -1.04 -16.24
CA LEU A 148 -2.47 -1.82 -16.75
C LEU A 148 -2.52 -3.25 -16.21
N ASP A 149 -1.36 -3.82 -15.85
CA ASP A 149 -1.25 -5.18 -15.32
C ASP A 149 -1.22 -5.23 -13.79
N LYS A 150 -1.41 -4.09 -13.13
CA LYS A 150 -1.27 -4.00 -11.67
C LYS A 150 -2.59 -3.64 -11.01
N LYS A 151 -2.70 -4.05 -9.76
CA LYS A 151 -3.80 -3.64 -8.90
C LYS A 151 -3.33 -2.55 -7.95
N LEU A 152 -4.01 -1.43 -7.99
CA LEU A 152 -3.79 -0.35 -7.03
C LEU A 152 -5.01 -0.28 -6.11
N MET A 153 -4.77 -0.55 -4.83
CA MET A 153 -5.81 -0.41 -3.81
C MET A 153 -5.46 0.78 -2.93
N GLN A 154 -6.34 1.77 -2.90
CA GLN A 154 -6.21 2.88 -1.97
C GLN A 154 -7.04 2.60 -0.73
N VAL A 155 -6.42 2.75 0.42
CA VAL A 155 -7.10 2.70 1.70
C VAL A 155 -7.05 4.10 2.28
N VAL A 156 -8.16 4.81 2.16
CA VAL A 156 -8.28 6.16 2.71
C VAL A 156 -8.87 6.03 4.10
N VAL A 157 -8.08 6.37 5.11
CA VAL A 157 -8.49 6.21 6.50
C VAL A 157 -9.66 7.15 6.80
N GLY A 158 -10.73 6.59 7.36
CA GLY A 158 -11.95 7.32 7.63
C GLY A 158 -12.93 7.37 6.46
N SER A 159 -12.59 6.74 5.33
CA SER A 159 -13.41 6.70 4.13
C SER A 159 -13.59 5.26 3.65
N GLU A 160 -14.27 5.08 2.51
CA GLU A 160 -14.44 3.75 1.93
C GLU A 160 -13.17 3.31 1.21
N LEU A 161 -12.98 2.00 1.16
CA LEU A 161 -11.88 1.41 0.39
C LEU A 161 -12.16 1.53 -1.10
N GLU A 162 -11.15 1.91 -1.86
CA GLU A 162 -11.23 1.99 -3.31
C GLU A 162 -10.22 1.02 -3.93
N VAL A 163 -10.69 0.21 -4.87
CA VAL A 163 -9.83 -0.74 -5.59
C VAL A 163 -9.88 -0.39 -7.08
N HIS A 164 -8.71 -0.11 -7.63
CA HIS A 164 -8.57 0.22 -9.05
C HIS A 164 -7.87 -0.92 -9.77
N TYR A 165 -8.50 -1.43 -10.81
CA TYR A 165 -7.99 -2.54 -11.62
C TYR A 165 -7.65 -2.07 -13.03
N ARG A 166 -6.62 -2.73 -13.58
CA ARG A 166 -6.24 -2.46 -14.97
C ARG A 166 -6.07 -3.74 -15.79
#